data_d1dc8ca70f45a54c7d8b558012d26132
#
_entry.id   d1dc8ca70f45a54c7d8b558012d26132
#
_cell.length_a   1.000
_cell.length_b   1.000
_cell.length_c   1.000
_cell.angle_alpha   90.00
_cell.angle_beta   90.00
_cell.angle_gamma   90.00
#
_symmetry.space_group_name_H-M   'P 1'
#
loop_
_entity.id
_entity.type
_entity.pdbx_description
1 polymer ?
#
loop_
_entity_poly.entity_id
_entity_poly.type
_entity_poly.pdbx_seq_one_letter_code
_entity_poly.pdbx_strand_id
1 'polypeptide(L)'
;MSNHKAQNELPPKTCTIDRLVTMPDDVNKVIKGRKTATRRNGRYADVGEIMVLGNKKFIVERVYSQSLGELTDENARQEGYDTVEEYKQSILSYHPGMPWLPQMRVWVHEFRPVND
;
A
#
# COMPACT_ATOMS: atom_id res chain seq x y z
N MET A 1 -25.49 1.21 22.41
CA MET A 1 -25.21 1.21 21.98
C MET A 1 -24.47 1.06 21.19
N SER A 2 -24.30 0.96 20.73
CA SER A 2 -23.79 0.87 19.82
C SER A 2 -22.45 0.80 19.67
N ASN A 3 -21.74 0.25 20.41
CA ASN A 3 -20.47 0.09 20.32
C ASN A 3 -19.97 -0.92 19.47
N HIS A 4 -20.76 -1.87 19.04
CA HIS A 4 -20.32 -2.84 18.13
C HIS A 4 -19.87 -2.25 16.82
N LYS A 5 -20.26 -1.04 16.54
CA LYS A 5 -19.80 -0.42 15.41
C LYS A 5 -18.34 -0.19 15.43
N ALA A 6 -17.76 0.09 16.54
CA ALA A 6 -16.36 0.29 16.69
C ALA A 6 -15.56 -0.96 16.40
N GLN A 7 -16.15 -2.12 16.57
CA GLN A 7 -15.43 -3.35 16.34
C GLN A 7 -15.23 -3.58 14.87
N ASN A 8 -16.08 -3.03 14.02
CA ASN A 8 -15.99 -3.26 12.59
C ASN A 8 -15.44 -2.06 11.86
N GLU A 9 -15.19 -0.99 12.57
CA GLU A 9 -14.70 0.20 11.92
C GLU A 9 -13.23 0.12 11.71
N LEU A 10 -12.79 0.60 10.57
CA LEU A 10 -11.38 0.78 10.33
C LEU A 10 -10.90 2.01 11.08
N PRO A 11 -9.62 2.05 11.45
CA PRO A 11 -9.09 3.27 12.06
C PRO A 11 -9.24 4.44 11.09
N PRO A 12 -9.28 5.67 11.59
CA PRO A 12 -9.40 6.84 10.71
C PRO A 12 -8.24 6.88 9.73
N LYS A 13 -8.49 7.44 8.57
CA LYS A 13 -7.42 7.64 7.60
C LYS A 13 -6.40 8.61 8.16
N THR A 14 -5.12 8.29 7.97
CA THR A 14 -4.03 9.15 8.43
C THR A 14 -3.54 10.06 7.33
N CYS A 15 -4.00 9.85 6.10
CA CYS A 15 -3.60 10.65 4.96
C CYS A 15 -4.65 10.49 3.88
N THR A 16 -4.40 11.02 2.69
CA THR A 16 -5.37 10.98 1.59
C THR A 16 -4.81 10.20 0.42
N ILE A 17 -5.69 9.80 -0.50
CA ILE A 17 -5.32 8.94 -1.60
C ILE A 17 -4.30 9.60 -2.55
N ASP A 18 -4.29 10.90 -2.62
CA ASP A 18 -3.33 11.60 -3.49
C ASP A 18 -1.89 11.49 -2.98
N ARG A 19 -1.73 11.02 -1.73
CA ARG A 19 -0.41 10.78 -1.17
C ARG A 19 -0.01 9.33 -1.18
N LEU A 20 -0.88 8.46 -1.71
CA LEU A 20 -0.65 7.01 -1.64
C LEU A 20 0.54 6.58 -2.50
N VAL A 21 0.63 7.08 -3.72
CA VAL A 21 1.74 6.79 -4.63
C VAL A 21 2.24 8.12 -5.18
N THR A 22 3.43 8.53 -4.79
CA THR A 22 3.93 9.86 -5.15
C THR A 22 5.33 9.84 -5.75
N MET A 23 6.16 8.84 -5.43
CA MET A 23 7.52 8.78 -5.96
C MET A 23 7.49 8.45 -7.45
N PRO A 24 8.27 9.16 -8.28
CA PRO A 24 8.21 8.93 -9.73
C PRO A 24 8.44 7.48 -10.15
N ASP A 25 9.35 6.77 -9.50
CA ASP A 25 9.59 5.37 -9.84
C ASP A 25 8.38 4.51 -9.52
N ASP A 26 7.71 4.78 -8.40
CA ASP A 26 6.51 4.05 -8.02
C ASP A 26 5.36 4.36 -8.97
N VAL A 27 5.19 5.62 -9.33
CA VAL A 27 4.16 6.02 -10.30
C VAL A 27 4.36 5.27 -11.61
N ASN A 28 5.58 5.20 -12.09
CA ASN A 28 5.87 4.47 -13.32
C ASN A 28 5.57 2.99 -13.20
N LYS A 29 5.90 2.38 -12.06
CA LYS A 29 5.60 0.96 -11.85
C LYS A 29 4.10 0.70 -11.85
N VAL A 30 3.32 1.60 -11.25
CA VAL A 30 1.87 1.44 -11.23
C VAL A 30 1.32 1.57 -12.64
N ILE A 31 1.73 2.58 -13.37
CA ILE A 31 1.24 2.82 -14.72
C ILE A 31 1.57 1.64 -15.64
N LYS A 32 2.73 1.02 -15.46
CA LYS A 32 3.15 -0.12 -16.27
C LYS A 32 2.60 -1.45 -15.77
N GLY A 33 1.82 -1.45 -14.71
CA GLY A 33 1.24 -2.68 -14.17
C GLY A 33 2.16 -3.53 -13.35
N ARG A 34 3.33 -3.02 -12.99
CA ARG A 34 4.32 -3.77 -12.21
C ARG A 34 4.13 -3.61 -10.71
N LYS A 35 3.37 -2.59 -10.29
CA LYS A 35 3.06 -2.36 -8.90
C LYS A 35 1.55 -2.30 -8.77
N THR A 36 0.98 -3.24 -8.01
CA THR A 36 -0.48 -3.37 -7.87
C THR A 36 -0.92 -3.16 -6.44
N ALA A 37 0.00 -2.85 -5.55
CA ALA A 37 -0.32 -2.56 -4.16
C ALA A 37 0.76 -1.66 -3.58
N THR A 38 0.41 -0.93 -2.53
CA THR A 38 1.40 -0.17 -1.79
C THR A 38 1.09 -0.24 -0.31
N ARG A 39 2.12 -0.28 0.50
CA ARG A 39 2.01 -0.41 1.95
C ARG A 39 2.44 0.88 2.61
N ARG A 40 1.63 1.32 3.57
CA ARG A 40 1.85 2.57 4.30
C ARG A 40 1.67 2.33 5.79
N ASN A 41 2.18 3.23 6.59
CA ASN A 41 2.04 3.09 8.04
C ASN A 41 0.65 3.45 8.55
N GLY A 42 -0.24 3.82 7.68
CA GLY A 42 -1.62 4.12 8.03
C GLY A 42 -2.51 3.93 6.83
N ARG A 43 -3.81 4.12 7.03
CA ARG A 43 -4.78 3.96 5.97
C ARG A 43 -4.92 5.29 5.21
N TYR A 44 -4.61 5.26 3.93
CA TYR A 44 -4.64 6.45 3.07
C TYR A 44 -5.86 6.48 2.17
N ALA A 45 -6.55 5.36 2.00
CA ALA A 45 -7.69 5.30 1.09
C ALA A 45 -8.65 4.21 1.54
N ASP A 46 -9.89 4.31 1.08
CA ASP A 46 -10.90 3.28 1.28
C ASP A 46 -11.14 2.54 -0.02
N VAL A 47 -11.69 1.34 0.09
CA VAL A 47 -12.10 0.57 -1.08
C VAL A 47 -13.09 1.43 -1.90
N GLY A 48 -12.87 1.48 -3.19
CA GLY A 48 -13.72 2.25 -4.10
C GLY A 48 -13.19 3.63 -4.45
N GLU A 49 -12.19 4.12 -3.73
CA GLU A 49 -11.61 5.42 -4.08
C GLU A 49 -10.78 5.30 -5.35
N ILE A 50 -10.72 6.39 -6.09
CA ILE A 50 -10.01 6.44 -7.37
C ILE A 50 -8.70 7.22 -7.18
N MET A 51 -7.59 6.57 -7.56
CA MET A 51 -6.28 7.20 -7.56
C MET A 51 -5.97 7.62 -8.99
N VAL A 52 -5.59 8.87 -9.18
CA VAL A 52 -5.26 9.39 -10.50
C VAL A 52 -3.76 9.59 -10.59
N LEU A 53 -3.12 8.93 -11.55
CA LEU A 53 -1.68 9.07 -11.79
C LEU A 53 -1.49 9.48 -13.25
N GLY A 54 -1.08 10.73 -13.46
CA GLY A 54 -1.04 11.27 -14.80
C GLY A 54 -2.46 11.33 -15.37
N ASN A 55 -2.66 10.69 -16.51
CA ASN A 55 -3.99 10.64 -17.14
C ASN A 55 -4.64 9.27 -16.95
N LYS A 56 -4.13 8.45 -16.03
CA LYS A 56 -4.67 7.12 -15.79
C LYS A 56 -5.32 7.05 -14.43
N LYS A 57 -6.36 6.23 -14.32
CA LYS A 57 -7.11 6.06 -13.09
C LYS A 57 -7.01 4.62 -12.60
N PHE A 58 -6.94 4.48 -11.29
CA PHE A 58 -6.86 3.19 -10.62
C PHE A 58 -7.85 3.18 -9.47
N ILE A 59 -8.58 2.08 -9.30
CA ILE A 59 -9.53 1.96 -8.20
C ILE A 59 -8.92 1.10 -7.10
N VAL A 60 -9.07 1.55 -5.86
CA VAL A 60 -8.64 0.77 -4.69
C VAL A 60 -9.64 -0.35 -4.49
N GLU A 61 -9.18 -1.60 -4.54
CA GLU A 61 -10.08 -2.74 -4.44
C GLU A 61 -9.97 -3.49 -3.13
N ARG A 62 -8.86 -3.34 -2.38
CA ARG A 62 -8.72 -3.96 -1.07
C ARG A 62 -7.85 -3.09 -0.18
N VAL A 63 -8.23 -3.02 1.09
CA VAL A 63 -7.44 -2.31 2.11
C VAL A 63 -7.43 -3.20 3.35
N TYR A 64 -6.25 -3.56 3.83
CA TYR A 64 -6.14 -4.42 5.01
C TYR A 64 -4.80 -4.21 5.71
N SER A 65 -4.72 -4.66 6.94
CA SER A 65 -3.51 -4.55 7.74
C SER A 65 -2.68 -5.83 7.65
N GLN A 66 -1.38 -5.69 7.67
CA GLN A 66 -0.45 -6.82 7.57
C GLN A 66 0.78 -6.51 8.41
N SER A 67 1.37 -7.50 9.08
CA SER A 67 2.64 -7.28 9.75
C SER A 67 3.79 -7.49 8.76
N LEU A 68 4.91 -6.82 9.01
CA LEU A 68 6.07 -6.95 8.12
C LEU A 68 6.59 -8.38 8.08
N GLY A 69 6.45 -9.12 9.18
CA GLY A 69 6.90 -10.51 9.22
C GLY A 69 6.04 -11.45 8.39
N GLU A 70 4.85 -11.00 7.94
CA GLU A 70 3.98 -11.82 7.11
C GLU A 70 4.22 -11.63 5.62
N LEU A 71 5.16 -10.75 5.25
CA LEU A 71 5.43 -10.49 3.84
C LEU A 71 5.91 -11.73 3.12
N THR A 72 5.40 -11.96 1.93
CA THR A 72 5.80 -13.06 1.06
C THR A 72 6.41 -12.51 -0.22
N ASP A 73 7.05 -13.38 -1.00
CA ASP A 73 7.60 -12.94 -2.29
C ASP A 73 6.50 -12.45 -3.22
N GLU A 74 5.31 -13.03 -3.10
CA GLU A 74 4.18 -12.55 -3.89
C GLU A 74 3.81 -11.13 -3.49
N ASN A 75 3.83 -10.82 -2.20
CA ASN A 75 3.59 -9.45 -1.72
C ASN A 75 4.66 -8.51 -2.26
N ALA A 76 5.91 -8.95 -2.30
CA ALA A 76 6.99 -8.14 -2.85
C ALA A 76 6.75 -7.85 -4.33
N ARG A 77 6.26 -8.84 -5.07
CA ARG A 77 5.96 -8.64 -6.48
C ARG A 77 4.82 -7.63 -6.69
N GLN A 78 3.86 -7.58 -5.77
CA GLN A 78 2.82 -6.55 -5.83
C GLN A 78 3.42 -5.14 -5.71
N GLU A 79 4.55 -5.03 -5.02
CA GLU A 79 5.23 -3.75 -4.84
C GLU A 79 6.26 -3.49 -5.94
N GLY A 80 6.41 -4.41 -6.88
CA GLY A 80 7.33 -4.26 -7.99
C GLY A 80 8.71 -4.82 -7.74
N TYR A 81 8.86 -5.70 -6.78
CA TYR A 81 10.14 -6.37 -6.46
C TYR A 81 10.00 -7.87 -6.66
N ASP A 82 11.09 -8.57 -6.86
CA ASP A 82 11.05 -10.01 -7.10
C ASP A 82 10.95 -10.82 -5.81
N THR A 83 11.56 -10.34 -4.74
CA THR A 83 11.61 -11.08 -3.47
C THR A 83 11.37 -10.16 -2.29
N VAL A 84 11.01 -10.76 -1.17
CA VAL A 84 10.86 -10.03 0.09
C VAL A 84 12.15 -9.32 0.46
N GLU A 85 13.28 -9.98 0.23
CA GLU A 85 14.56 -9.40 0.61
C GLU A 85 14.83 -8.10 -0.16
N GLU A 86 14.55 -8.10 -1.46
CA GLU A 86 14.71 -6.89 -2.26
C GLU A 86 13.80 -5.78 -1.79
N TYR A 87 12.55 -6.13 -1.50
CA TYR A 87 11.59 -5.15 -1.01
C TYR A 87 12.04 -4.58 0.34
N LYS A 88 12.50 -5.46 1.23
CA LYS A 88 13.00 -5.05 2.54
C LYS A 88 14.17 -4.09 2.39
N GLN A 89 15.12 -4.42 1.52
CA GLN A 89 16.28 -3.55 1.30
C GLN A 89 15.85 -2.17 0.78
N SER A 90 14.84 -2.14 -0.08
CA SER A 90 14.31 -0.88 -0.59
C SER A 90 13.72 -0.04 0.54
N ILE A 91 12.91 -0.65 1.41
CA ILE A 91 12.32 0.07 2.54
C ILE A 91 13.42 0.64 3.42
N LEU A 92 14.43 -0.17 3.75
CA LEU A 92 15.49 0.28 4.63
C LEU A 92 16.35 1.36 4.00
N SER A 93 16.48 1.37 2.68
CA SER A 93 17.24 2.41 1.99
C SER A 93 16.55 3.77 2.07
N TYR A 94 15.22 3.80 2.13
CA TYR A 94 14.47 5.04 2.26
C TYR A 94 14.38 5.51 3.71
N HIS A 95 14.68 4.63 4.66
CA HIS A 95 14.58 4.95 6.08
C HIS A 95 15.87 4.53 6.81
N PRO A 96 16.97 5.25 6.57
CA PRO A 96 18.25 4.87 7.18
C PRO A 96 18.14 4.83 8.69
N GLY A 97 18.68 3.80 9.30
CA GLY A 97 18.64 3.66 10.75
C GLY A 97 17.37 3.03 11.29
N MET A 98 16.36 2.77 10.43
CA MET A 98 15.14 2.13 10.88
C MET A 98 15.41 0.64 11.14
N PRO A 99 15.04 0.11 12.32
CA PRO A 99 15.16 -1.32 12.52
C PRO A 99 14.06 -2.06 11.79
N TRP A 100 14.36 -3.28 11.35
CA TRP A 100 13.32 -4.13 10.74
C TRP A 100 12.61 -4.87 11.86
N LEU A 101 11.36 -4.50 12.12
CA LEU A 101 10.56 -5.09 13.19
C LEU A 101 9.45 -5.93 12.57
N PRO A 102 9.55 -7.26 12.67
CA PRO A 102 8.56 -8.14 12.03
C PRO A 102 7.13 -7.92 12.51
N GLN A 103 6.97 -7.48 13.75
CA GLN A 103 5.63 -7.25 14.31
C GLN A 103 5.03 -5.90 13.92
N MET A 104 5.81 -5.04 13.27
CA MET A 104 5.29 -3.73 12.85
C MET A 104 4.19 -3.92 11.82
N ARG A 105 3.09 -3.22 11.99
CA ARG A 105 1.95 -3.35 11.09
C ARG A 105 1.95 -2.24 10.07
N VAL A 106 1.54 -2.61 8.86
CA VAL A 106 1.37 -1.66 7.77
C VAL A 106 -0.02 -1.86 7.17
N TRP A 107 -0.48 -0.87 6.42
CA TRP A 107 -1.76 -0.93 5.72
C TRP A 107 -1.49 -1.16 4.25
N VAL A 108 -2.08 -2.23 3.71
CA VAL A 108 -1.92 -2.63 2.32
C VAL A 108 -3.09 -2.06 1.54
N HIS A 109 -2.78 -1.39 0.43
CA HIS A 109 -3.78 -0.83 -0.48
C HIS A 109 -3.56 -1.50 -1.84
N GLU A 110 -4.50 -2.36 -2.24
CA GLU A 110 -4.43 -3.02 -3.56
C GLU A 110 -5.32 -2.27 -4.52
N PHE A 111 -4.85 -2.06 -5.74
CA PHE A 111 -5.58 -1.27 -6.72
C PHE A 111 -5.42 -1.89 -8.11
N ARG A 112 -6.31 -1.51 -9.01
CA ARG A 112 -6.27 -1.97 -10.40
C ARG A 112 -6.67 -0.83 -11.33
N PRO A 113 -6.26 -0.92 -12.61
CA PRO A 113 -6.65 0.12 -13.58
C PRO A 113 -8.15 0.16 -13.79
N VAL A 114 -8.66 1.36 -14.01
CA VAL A 114 -10.06 1.55 -14.38
C VAL A 114 -10.09 1.79 -15.88
N ASN A 115 -10.88 0.97 -16.56
CA ASN A 115 -11.04 1.16 -18.00
C ASN A 115 -12.21 2.07 -18.23
N ASP A 116 -12.00 3.14 -18.92
CA ASP A 116 -13.09 4.07 -19.24
C ASP A 116 -13.69 3.79 -20.57
#